data_aabf4dc98f6b789b7c9d313e0d701ad2
#
_entry.id   aabf4dc98f6b789b7c9d313e0d701ad2
#
_cell.length_a   1.000
_cell.length_b   1.000
_cell.length_c   1.000
_cell.angle_alpha   90.00
_cell.angle_beta   90.00
_cell.angle_gamma   90.00
#
_symmetry.space_group_name_H-M   'P 1'
#
loop_
_entity.id
_entity.type
_entity.pdbx_description
1 polymer ?
#
loop_
_entity_poly.entity_id
_entity_poly.type
_entity_poly.pdbx_seq_one_letter_code
_entity_poly.pdbx_strand_id
1 'polypeptide(L)'
;MTTIKLRVAAPLMTVVAVLAGCSKPSQSSQAPASGESSTSTPTAAGPADYGTAVSPGPGKLKLSISVDGGKAIYGDPTAGKEVFNQCVSCHSVAVGENKVGPTLHAIIGRKAGEIPGFRYSDANKNSGKVWSEQELYTYLANPQKEVPGTYMTFIGVSDPQKRADVIAYLQENTK
;
A
#
# COMPACT_ATOMS: atom_id res chain seq x y z
N MET A 1 0.15 -13.71 57.92
CA MET A 1 1.04 -12.58 57.82
C MET A 1 2.47 -13.10 57.70
N THR A 2 3.01 -13.22 56.51
CA THR A 2 4.41 -13.60 56.30
C THR A 2 4.90 -12.93 55.04
N THR A 3 5.67 -11.88 55.23
CA THR A 3 6.25 -11.02 54.18
C THR A 3 7.56 -11.65 53.68
N ILE A 4 7.60 -12.09 52.45
CA ILE A 4 8.81 -12.55 51.79
C ILE A 4 9.41 -11.39 51.00
N LYS A 5 10.54 -10.85 51.47
CA LYS A 5 11.36 -9.88 50.73
C LYS A 5 12.30 -10.62 49.80
N LEU A 6 12.08 -10.47 48.50
CA LEU A 6 13.00 -10.98 47.46
C LEU A 6 13.97 -9.85 47.08
N ARG A 7 15.25 -10.06 47.38
CA ARG A 7 16.37 -9.19 46.97
C ARG A 7 16.81 -9.62 45.58
N VAL A 8 16.76 -8.70 44.62
CA VAL A 8 17.30 -8.90 43.27
C VAL A 8 18.69 -8.22 43.23
N ALA A 9 19.70 -9.03 43.03
CA ALA A 9 21.08 -8.59 42.79
C ALA A 9 21.27 -8.28 41.30
N ALA A 10 21.83 -7.11 40.98
CA ALA A 10 22.21 -6.76 39.61
C ALA A 10 23.66 -7.21 39.34
N PRO A 11 23.97 -7.79 38.20
CA PRO A 11 25.36 -7.92 37.77
C PRO A 11 25.80 -6.73 36.92
N LEU A 12 26.92 -6.20 37.32
CA LEU A 12 27.74 -5.20 36.62
C LEU A 12 28.36 -5.88 35.39
N MET A 13 28.15 -5.39 34.19
CA MET A 13 28.84 -5.88 33.01
C MET A 13 29.72 -4.80 32.38
N THR A 14 30.98 -5.13 32.31
CA THR A 14 32.17 -4.42 31.93
C THR A 14 32.14 -4.01 30.44
N VAL A 15 32.44 -2.75 30.16
CA VAL A 15 32.70 -2.21 28.83
C VAL A 15 34.09 -2.63 28.36
N VAL A 16 34.21 -3.28 27.26
CA VAL A 16 35.47 -3.43 26.52
C VAL A 16 35.38 -2.63 25.23
N ALA A 17 36.15 -1.57 25.16
CA ALA A 17 36.42 -0.77 23.97
C ALA A 17 37.57 -1.44 23.19
N VAL A 18 37.33 -1.73 21.90
CA VAL A 18 38.39 -2.07 20.96
C VAL A 18 38.40 -1.03 19.83
N LEU A 19 39.48 -0.24 19.82
CA LEU A 19 39.87 0.67 18.77
C LEU A 19 40.78 -0.05 17.76
N ALA A 20 40.81 0.45 16.54
CA ALA A 20 41.72 0.24 15.40
C ALA A 20 41.05 -0.55 14.24
N GLY A 21 41.17 -0.17 12.98
CA GLY A 21 42.10 0.74 12.34
C GLY A 21 41.68 1.06 10.90
N CYS A 22 42.14 2.17 10.45
CA CYS A 22 42.10 2.67 9.08
C CYS A 22 42.81 1.76 8.08
N SER A 23 42.24 1.59 6.89
CA SER A 23 43.06 1.40 5.67
C SER A 23 42.24 1.75 4.43
N LYS A 24 42.61 2.85 3.77
CA LYS A 24 42.45 3.05 2.31
C LYS A 24 43.72 2.51 1.61
N PRO A 25 43.59 1.94 0.41
CA PRO A 25 44.23 2.59 -0.72
C PRO A 25 43.43 2.57 -2.03
N SER A 26 43.48 3.67 -2.71
CA SER A 26 44.16 3.98 -3.99
C SER A 26 43.54 3.44 -5.28
N GLN A 27 43.09 4.41 -6.00
CA GLN A 27 43.03 4.66 -7.45
C GLN A 27 43.68 3.64 -8.38
N SER A 28 42.97 3.28 -9.44
CA SER A 28 43.55 3.10 -10.75
C SER A 28 42.58 3.57 -11.84
N SER A 29 43.02 4.54 -12.56
CA SER A 29 42.47 5.10 -13.81
C SER A 29 42.52 4.05 -14.93
N GLN A 30 41.47 3.95 -15.75
CA GLN A 30 41.59 3.78 -17.21
C GLN A 30 40.21 3.95 -17.87
N ALA A 31 40.06 4.94 -18.70
CA ALA A 31 39.17 5.03 -19.85
C ALA A 31 40.05 4.92 -21.10
N PRO A 32 39.58 4.80 -22.35
CA PRO A 32 38.21 4.92 -22.85
C PRO A 32 37.83 3.82 -23.88
N ALA A 33 36.57 3.62 -24.19
CA ALA A 33 36.12 3.24 -25.54
C ALA A 33 34.66 3.65 -25.76
N SER A 34 34.48 4.37 -26.82
CA SER A 34 33.24 4.91 -27.36
C SER A 34 32.27 3.80 -27.75
N GLY A 35 30.99 3.98 -27.39
CA GLY A 35 29.86 3.16 -27.83
C GLY A 35 28.61 3.99 -27.74
N GLU A 36 27.95 4.21 -28.86
CA GLU A 36 26.87 5.14 -29.12
C GLU A 36 25.74 5.08 -28.11
N SER A 37 25.43 6.24 -27.60
CA SER A 37 24.31 6.54 -26.69
C SER A 37 23.03 6.65 -27.50
N SER A 38 22.14 5.69 -27.35
CA SER A 38 20.72 5.92 -27.63
C SER A 38 20.11 6.60 -26.44
N THR A 39 20.10 7.91 -26.46
CA THR A 39 19.44 8.77 -25.48
C THR A 39 17.93 8.65 -25.66
N SER A 40 17.29 7.73 -24.95
CA SER A 40 15.86 7.82 -24.72
C SER A 40 15.65 8.69 -23.48
N THR A 41 15.47 9.98 -23.72
CA THR A 41 14.98 10.94 -22.74
C THR A 41 13.67 10.42 -22.14
N PRO A 42 13.54 10.24 -20.81
CA PRO A 42 12.23 10.04 -20.23
C PRO A 42 11.48 11.36 -20.36
N THR A 43 10.55 11.42 -21.31
CA THR A 43 9.56 12.49 -21.39
C THR A 43 8.87 12.55 -20.03
N ALA A 44 9.08 13.65 -19.32
CA ALA A 44 8.32 13.98 -18.12
C ALA A 44 6.84 13.92 -18.51
N ALA A 45 6.11 12.97 -17.90
CA ALA A 45 4.67 12.90 -18.03
C ALA A 45 4.12 14.23 -17.48
N GLY A 46 3.65 15.08 -18.38
CA GLY A 46 2.88 16.28 -18.04
C GLY A 46 1.63 15.87 -17.24
N PRO A 47 0.95 16.80 -16.58
CA PRO A 47 -0.26 16.49 -15.84
C PRO A 47 -1.25 15.80 -16.77
N ALA A 48 -1.62 14.57 -16.42
CA ALA A 48 -2.58 13.80 -17.18
C ALA A 48 -3.88 14.61 -17.26
N ASP A 49 -4.24 15.02 -18.47
CA ASP A 49 -5.51 15.68 -18.75
C ASP A 49 -6.64 14.64 -18.54
N TYR A 50 -7.28 14.71 -17.39
CA TYR A 50 -8.46 13.90 -17.05
C TYR A 50 -9.74 14.42 -17.76
N GLY A 51 -9.59 15.18 -18.83
CA GLY A 51 -10.64 15.98 -19.47
C GLY A 51 -11.52 15.28 -20.49
N THR A 52 -11.29 14.02 -20.86
CA THR A 52 -12.13 13.33 -21.86
C THR A 52 -12.72 12.06 -21.26
N ALA A 53 -14.03 11.85 -21.46
CA ALA A 53 -14.69 10.58 -21.22
C ALA A 53 -13.99 9.52 -22.10
N VAL A 54 -13.03 8.83 -21.51
CA VAL A 54 -12.31 7.76 -22.20
C VAL A 54 -13.31 6.62 -22.40
N SER A 55 -13.67 6.38 -23.65
CA SER A 55 -14.39 5.17 -24.03
C SER A 55 -13.62 3.97 -23.48
N PRO A 56 -14.27 3.04 -22.79
CA PRO A 56 -13.54 1.93 -22.17
C PRO A 56 -12.85 1.12 -23.27
N GLY A 57 -11.53 1.01 -23.19
CA GLY A 57 -10.81 0.02 -23.98
C GLY A 57 -11.27 -1.39 -23.58
N PRO A 58 -11.01 -2.40 -24.39
CA PRO A 58 -11.39 -3.78 -24.07
C PRO A 58 -10.79 -4.20 -22.72
N GLY A 59 -11.59 -4.83 -21.86
CA GLY A 59 -11.18 -5.34 -20.54
C GLY A 59 -11.27 -4.34 -19.38
N LYS A 60 -11.67 -3.08 -19.60
CA LYS A 60 -11.85 -2.11 -18.51
C LYS A 60 -13.25 -2.20 -17.90
N LEU A 61 -13.31 -2.16 -16.59
CA LEU A 61 -14.55 -2.16 -15.82
C LEU A 61 -14.98 -0.72 -15.51
N LYS A 62 -16.27 -0.44 -15.74
CA LYS A 62 -16.88 0.80 -15.23
C LYS A 62 -17.08 0.67 -13.73
N LEU A 63 -16.53 1.63 -12.97
CA LEU A 63 -16.65 1.68 -11.52
C LEU A 63 -17.73 2.67 -11.09
N SER A 64 -18.38 2.38 -9.98
CA SER A 64 -19.35 3.27 -9.32
C SER A 64 -18.63 4.34 -8.50
N ILE A 65 -17.73 5.07 -9.16
CA ILE A 65 -16.93 6.13 -8.58
C ILE A 65 -17.30 7.44 -9.26
N SER A 66 -17.59 8.47 -8.46
CA SER A 66 -17.82 9.82 -8.94
C SER A 66 -16.60 10.70 -8.60
N VAL A 67 -16.00 11.26 -9.63
CA VAL A 67 -14.97 12.29 -9.52
C VAL A 67 -15.51 13.59 -10.09
N ASP A 68 -14.74 14.64 -10.05
CA ASP A 68 -15.10 16.00 -10.45
C ASP A 68 -16.02 16.05 -11.68
N GLY A 69 -17.25 16.61 -11.47
CA GLY A 69 -18.25 16.75 -12.51
C GLY A 69 -19.03 15.46 -12.86
N GLY A 70 -19.00 14.42 -12.03
CA GLY A 70 -19.79 13.20 -12.23
C GLY A 70 -19.28 12.31 -13.37
N LYS A 71 -18.02 12.45 -13.77
CA LYS A 71 -17.39 11.61 -14.82
C LYS A 71 -17.27 10.16 -14.36
N ALA A 72 -17.60 9.23 -15.24
CA ALA A 72 -17.39 7.80 -14.99
C ALA A 72 -15.91 7.47 -14.98
N ILE A 73 -15.49 6.65 -14.02
CA ILE A 73 -14.15 6.10 -13.94
C ILE A 73 -14.17 4.66 -14.42
N TYR A 74 -13.14 4.28 -15.15
CA TYR A 74 -12.90 2.92 -15.61
C TYR A 74 -11.58 2.43 -15.03
N GLY A 75 -11.57 1.22 -14.46
CA GLY A 75 -10.37 0.55 -13.98
C GLY A 75 -10.01 -0.63 -14.87
N ASP A 76 -8.72 -0.87 -15.03
CA ASP A 76 -8.16 -2.03 -15.72
C ASP A 76 -7.72 -3.07 -14.67
N PRO A 77 -8.41 -4.22 -14.56
CA PRO A 77 -8.04 -5.25 -13.58
C PRO A 77 -6.64 -5.82 -13.78
N THR A 78 -6.16 -5.87 -15.02
CA THR A 78 -4.81 -6.36 -15.34
C THR A 78 -3.75 -5.39 -14.80
N ALA A 79 -3.91 -4.10 -15.06
CA ALA A 79 -3.05 -3.07 -14.48
C ALA A 79 -3.21 -3.01 -12.95
N GLY A 80 -4.43 -3.23 -12.46
CA GLY A 80 -4.75 -3.29 -11.03
C GLY A 80 -4.02 -4.38 -10.27
N LYS A 81 -3.78 -5.53 -10.91
CA LYS A 81 -2.95 -6.61 -10.36
C LYS A 81 -1.52 -6.14 -10.05
N GLU A 82 -0.95 -5.37 -10.96
CA GLU A 82 0.39 -4.79 -10.74
C GLU A 82 0.40 -3.79 -9.56
N VAL A 83 -0.64 -2.97 -9.46
CA VAL A 83 -0.79 -2.07 -8.31
C VAL A 83 -0.97 -2.87 -7.02
N PHE A 84 -1.71 -3.98 -7.05
CA PHE A 84 -1.96 -4.85 -5.90
C PHE A 84 -0.70 -5.50 -5.33
N ASN A 85 0.40 -5.60 -6.10
CA ASN A 85 1.69 -6.07 -5.59
C ASN A 85 2.18 -5.30 -4.36
N GLN A 86 1.76 -4.07 -4.16
CA GLN A 86 2.04 -3.29 -2.96
C GLN A 86 1.24 -3.76 -1.72
N CYS A 87 0.21 -4.54 -1.92
CA CYS A 87 -0.74 -4.98 -0.90
C CYS A 87 -0.53 -6.42 -0.44
N VAL A 88 0.10 -7.27 -1.30
CA VAL A 88 0.20 -8.73 -1.09
C VAL A 88 1.02 -9.13 0.14
N SER A 89 1.94 -8.28 0.58
CA SER A 89 2.71 -8.52 1.81
C SER A 89 1.83 -8.55 3.06
N CYS A 90 0.75 -7.77 3.04
CA CYS A 90 -0.15 -7.61 4.18
C CYS A 90 -1.54 -8.20 3.94
N HIS A 91 -1.99 -8.36 2.71
CA HIS A 91 -3.33 -8.81 2.38
C HIS A 91 -3.34 -10.02 1.44
N SER A 92 -4.42 -10.79 1.50
CA SER A 92 -4.77 -11.83 0.53
C SER A 92 -6.14 -11.53 -0.08
N VAL A 93 -6.37 -12.02 -1.30
CA VAL A 93 -7.70 -12.04 -1.93
C VAL A 93 -8.42 -13.38 -1.74
N ALA A 94 -7.76 -14.37 -1.13
CA ALA A 94 -8.35 -15.67 -0.86
C ALA A 94 -9.35 -15.60 0.31
N VAL A 95 -10.34 -16.50 0.26
CA VAL A 95 -11.37 -16.65 1.30
C VAL A 95 -10.72 -16.94 2.65
N GLY A 96 -11.03 -16.15 3.66
CA GLY A 96 -10.62 -16.40 5.05
C GLY A 96 -9.12 -16.26 5.34
N GLU A 97 -8.31 -15.93 4.35
CA GLU A 97 -6.85 -15.79 4.53
C GLU A 97 -6.49 -14.41 5.04
N ASN A 98 -6.42 -14.27 6.36
CA ASN A 98 -5.86 -13.08 7.01
C ASN A 98 -4.33 -13.18 7.09
N LYS A 99 -3.66 -12.05 6.86
CA LYS A 99 -2.22 -11.88 7.06
C LYS A 99 -1.98 -10.80 8.13
N VAL A 100 -1.03 -9.90 7.92
CA VAL A 100 -0.87 -8.68 8.74
C VAL A 100 -2.12 -7.81 8.67
N GLY A 101 -2.72 -7.73 7.48
CA GLY A 101 -4.04 -7.15 7.23
C GLY A 101 -5.12 -8.23 7.04
N PRO A 102 -6.40 -7.83 7.09
CA PRO A 102 -7.51 -8.75 6.84
C PRO A 102 -7.56 -9.20 5.39
N THR A 103 -8.19 -10.35 5.14
CA THR A 103 -8.51 -10.76 3.77
C THR A 103 -9.32 -9.67 3.05
N LEU A 104 -8.99 -9.44 1.79
CA LEU A 104 -9.75 -8.57 0.89
C LEU A 104 -10.78 -9.31 0.05
N HIS A 105 -10.94 -10.64 0.26
CA HIS A 105 -12.02 -11.38 -0.38
C HIS A 105 -13.38 -10.72 -0.07
N ALA A 106 -14.20 -10.51 -1.08
CA ALA A 106 -15.49 -9.82 -0.99
C ALA A 106 -15.43 -8.47 -0.23
N ILE A 107 -14.39 -7.68 -0.49
CA ILE A 107 -14.22 -6.38 0.19
C ILE A 107 -15.27 -5.36 -0.24
N ILE A 108 -15.72 -5.40 -1.50
CA ILE A 108 -16.71 -4.46 -2.02
C ILE A 108 -18.06 -4.67 -1.31
N GLY A 109 -18.58 -3.62 -0.70
CA GLY A 109 -19.82 -3.64 0.08
C GLY A 109 -19.68 -4.10 1.55
N ARG A 110 -18.49 -4.56 1.97
CA ARG A 110 -18.23 -5.01 3.36
C ARG A 110 -18.05 -3.83 4.31
N LYS A 111 -18.57 -3.95 5.54
CA LYS A 111 -18.32 -2.97 6.60
C LYS A 111 -16.88 -3.03 7.10
N ALA A 112 -16.35 -1.88 7.47
CA ALA A 112 -15.07 -1.80 8.14
C ALA A 112 -15.09 -2.56 9.48
N GLY A 113 -14.01 -3.31 9.76
CA GLY A 113 -13.90 -4.06 11.01
C GLY A 113 -14.70 -5.36 11.08
N GLU A 114 -15.32 -5.85 9.99
CA GLU A 114 -16.31 -6.93 10.02
C GLU A 114 -15.73 -8.36 9.93
N ILE A 115 -14.45 -8.54 9.52
CA ILE A 115 -13.88 -9.90 9.45
C ILE A 115 -13.78 -10.51 10.85
N PRO A 116 -14.45 -11.66 11.11
CA PRO A 116 -14.42 -12.30 12.41
C PRO A 116 -13.01 -12.72 12.81
N GLY A 117 -12.66 -12.51 14.07
CA GLY A 117 -11.36 -12.92 14.61
C GLY A 117 -10.15 -12.07 14.17
N PHE A 118 -10.32 -11.14 13.23
CA PHE A 118 -9.23 -10.24 12.85
C PHE A 118 -9.14 -9.06 13.83
N ARG A 119 -7.92 -8.73 14.25
CA ARG A 119 -7.66 -7.62 15.17
C ARG A 119 -7.56 -6.29 14.43
N TYR A 120 -8.65 -5.59 14.31
CA TYR A 120 -8.68 -4.22 13.79
C TYR A 120 -8.29 -3.19 14.85
N SER A 121 -7.86 -1.98 14.41
CA SER A 121 -7.83 -0.81 15.28
C SER A 121 -9.25 -0.38 15.66
N ASP A 122 -9.40 0.29 16.81
CA ASP A 122 -10.68 0.86 17.20
C ASP A 122 -11.13 1.94 16.20
N ALA A 123 -10.20 2.69 15.65
CA ALA A 123 -10.48 3.65 14.58
C ALA A 123 -11.14 2.99 13.36
N ASN A 124 -10.66 1.81 12.93
CA ASN A 124 -11.25 1.09 11.80
C ASN A 124 -12.64 0.52 12.16
N LYS A 125 -12.77 -0.15 13.32
CA LYS A 125 -14.05 -0.72 13.79
C LYS A 125 -15.14 0.34 13.91
N ASN A 126 -14.78 1.51 14.44
CA ASN A 126 -15.72 2.58 14.75
C ASN A 126 -15.87 3.59 13.61
N SER A 127 -15.19 3.39 12.47
CA SER A 127 -15.24 4.31 11.33
C SER A 127 -16.62 4.43 10.70
N GLY A 128 -17.48 3.43 10.87
CA GLY A 128 -18.79 3.34 10.23
C GLY A 128 -18.75 3.17 8.71
N LYS A 129 -17.55 3.02 8.13
CA LYS A 129 -17.38 2.93 6.69
C LYS A 129 -17.91 1.60 6.13
N VAL A 130 -18.49 1.68 4.94
CA VAL A 130 -18.77 0.53 4.07
C VAL A 130 -17.87 0.65 2.87
N TRP A 131 -17.09 -0.38 2.59
CA TRP A 131 -16.08 -0.38 1.53
C TRP A 131 -16.73 -0.47 0.14
N SER A 132 -17.50 0.58 -0.24
CA SER A 132 -17.92 0.76 -1.63
C SER A 132 -16.69 1.07 -2.51
N GLU A 133 -16.86 0.98 -3.83
CA GLU A 133 -15.79 1.38 -4.76
C GLU A 133 -15.36 2.85 -4.53
N GLN A 134 -16.33 3.74 -4.31
CA GLN A 134 -16.07 5.13 -3.98
C GLN A 134 -15.31 5.29 -2.67
N GLU A 135 -15.71 4.57 -1.63
CA GLU A 135 -15.05 4.66 -0.32
C GLU A 135 -13.62 4.12 -0.37
N LEU A 136 -13.41 3.00 -1.07
CA LEU A 136 -12.07 2.47 -1.32
C LEU A 136 -11.20 3.43 -2.13
N TYR A 137 -11.79 4.08 -3.14
CA TYR A 137 -11.08 5.07 -3.95
C TYR A 137 -10.58 6.25 -3.13
N THR A 138 -11.42 6.75 -2.22
CA THR A 138 -11.06 7.83 -1.30
C THR A 138 -10.03 7.35 -0.26
N TYR A 139 -10.30 6.20 0.37
CA TYR A 139 -9.44 5.64 1.41
C TYR A 139 -8.04 5.31 0.91
N LEU A 140 -7.93 4.70 -0.27
CA LEU A 140 -6.64 4.34 -0.85
C LEU A 140 -5.80 5.55 -1.28
N ALA A 141 -6.35 6.73 -1.36
CA ALA A 141 -5.56 7.94 -1.60
C ALA A 141 -4.66 8.28 -0.40
N ASN A 142 -5.18 8.13 0.82
CA ASN A 142 -4.45 8.34 2.06
C ASN A 142 -5.16 7.67 3.25
N PRO A 143 -4.86 6.40 3.54
CA PRO A 143 -5.53 5.64 4.60
C PRO A 143 -5.47 6.27 6.00
N GLN A 144 -4.34 6.89 6.34
CA GLN A 144 -4.14 7.51 7.66
C GLN A 144 -4.99 8.79 7.83
N LYS A 145 -5.25 9.51 6.74
CA LYS A 145 -6.12 10.68 6.75
C LYS A 145 -7.58 10.28 6.85
N GLU A 146 -7.98 9.23 6.14
CA GLU A 146 -9.37 8.77 6.08
C GLU A 146 -9.83 8.02 7.33
N VAL A 147 -8.91 7.30 7.99
CA VAL A 147 -9.14 6.59 9.24
C VAL A 147 -7.94 6.85 10.18
N PRO A 148 -7.91 8.02 10.84
CA PRO A 148 -6.83 8.35 11.78
C PRO A 148 -6.74 7.32 12.91
N GLY A 149 -5.57 6.72 13.10
CA GLY A 149 -5.36 5.64 14.06
C GLY A 149 -5.59 4.24 13.51
N THR A 150 -5.76 4.09 12.19
CA THR A 150 -5.72 2.77 11.55
C THR A 150 -4.36 2.10 11.74
N TYR A 151 -4.35 0.77 11.93
CA TYR A 151 -3.10 0.00 11.96
C TYR A 151 -2.46 -0.20 10.58
N MET A 152 -3.16 0.12 9.51
CA MET A 152 -2.63 0.06 8.16
C MET A 152 -1.66 1.22 7.93
N THR A 153 -0.36 0.91 7.83
CA THR A 153 0.72 1.90 7.71
C THR A 153 1.01 2.31 6.26
N PHE A 154 0.19 1.88 5.32
CA PHE A 154 0.35 2.18 3.90
C PHE A 154 0.17 3.68 3.62
N ILE A 155 1.08 4.25 2.80
CA ILE A 155 1.07 5.68 2.49
C ILE A 155 -0.08 6.08 1.56
N GLY A 156 -0.60 5.13 0.80
CA GLY A 156 -1.64 5.35 -0.20
C GLY A 156 -1.14 5.23 -1.65
N VAL A 157 -2.08 5.26 -2.58
CA VAL A 157 -1.85 5.30 -4.03
C VAL A 157 -2.22 6.69 -4.52
N SER A 158 -1.23 7.54 -4.78
CA SER A 158 -1.45 8.94 -5.18
C SER A 158 -2.08 9.09 -6.57
N ASP A 159 -1.75 8.17 -7.49
CA ASP A 159 -2.26 8.15 -8.86
C ASP A 159 -3.75 7.74 -8.89
N PRO A 160 -4.66 8.60 -9.37
CA PRO A 160 -6.09 8.31 -9.44
C PRO A 160 -6.44 7.11 -10.33
N GLN A 161 -5.74 6.93 -11.47
CA GLN A 161 -6.00 5.81 -12.36
C GLN A 161 -5.55 4.48 -11.73
N LYS A 162 -4.40 4.45 -11.08
CA LYS A 162 -3.93 3.26 -10.35
C LYS A 162 -4.87 2.87 -9.21
N ARG A 163 -5.51 3.84 -8.54
CA ARG A 163 -6.56 3.54 -7.56
C ARG A 163 -7.77 2.86 -8.21
N ALA A 164 -8.22 3.37 -9.35
CA ALA A 164 -9.31 2.76 -10.11
C ALA A 164 -8.94 1.35 -10.57
N ASP A 165 -7.73 1.14 -11.07
CA ASP A 165 -7.27 -0.14 -11.57
C ASP A 165 -7.24 -1.20 -10.45
N VAL A 166 -6.68 -0.87 -9.27
CA VAL A 166 -6.65 -1.82 -8.16
C VAL A 166 -8.05 -2.14 -7.62
N ILE A 167 -8.99 -1.20 -7.66
CA ILE A 167 -10.40 -1.45 -7.27
C ILE A 167 -11.05 -2.39 -8.29
N ALA A 168 -10.81 -2.19 -9.59
CA ALA A 168 -11.29 -3.10 -10.62
C ALA A 168 -10.73 -4.52 -10.44
N TYR A 169 -9.44 -4.65 -10.11
CA TYR A 169 -8.83 -5.94 -9.77
C TYR A 169 -9.52 -6.60 -8.57
N LEU A 170 -9.76 -5.87 -7.49
CA LEU A 170 -10.46 -6.38 -6.32
C LEU A 170 -11.90 -6.79 -6.66
N GLN A 171 -12.60 -6.04 -7.48
CA GLN A 171 -13.95 -6.35 -7.90
C GLN A 171 -14.04 -7.69 -8.67
N GLU A 172 -13.05 -8.00 -9.50
CA GLU A 172 -13.01 -9.28 -10.25
C GLU A 172 -12.54 -10.46 -9.40
N ASN A 173 -11.56 -10.26 -8.55
CA ASN A 173 -10.81 -11.34 -7.89
C ASN A 173 -11.24 -11.61 -6.44
N THR A 174 -12.27 -10.93 -5.96
CA THR A 174 -12.73 -11.08 -4.57
C THR A 174 -14.24 -11.37 -4.45
N LYS A 175 -14.85 -11.89 -5.51
CA LYS A 175 -16.27 -12.29 -5.55
C LYS A 175 -16.48 -13.63 -4.86
#